data_c209fc6758f914b3720c545112e292ed
#
_entry.id   c209fc6758f914b3720c545112e292ed
#
_cell.length_a   1.000
_cell.length_b   1.000
_cell.length_c   1.000
_cell.angle_alpha   90.00
_cell.angle_beta   90.00
_cell.angle_gamma   90.00
#
_symmetry.space_group_name_H-M   'P 1'
#
loop_
_entity.id
_entity.type
_entity.pdbx_description
1 polymer ?
#
loop_
_entity_poly.entity_id
_entity_poly.type
_entity_poly.pdbx_seq_one_letter_code
_entity_poly.pdbx_strand_id
1 'polypeptide(L)'
;DITLEFTKKVLNCEQIREELTIEKVARAVGDYYGVSIKDFLSSARNQRVSSARHVAVYMARELTEKSFESIAEFFKKKHTTMLYSYEKIKGELRTNKELENSVYEIRRSIEG
;
A
#
# COMPACT_ATOMS: atom_id res chain seq x y z
N ASP A 1 23.13 -28.54 -2.92
CA ASP A 1 23.18 -27.76 -2.71
C ASP A 1 22.78 -27.84 -2.61
N ILE A 2 22.61 -27.93 -2.76
CA ILE A 2 22.59 -27.21 -2.57
C ILE A 2 22.20 -27.20 -2.60
N THR A 3 22.12 -27.48 -3.00
CA THR A 3 22.04 -26.65 -2.88
C THR A 3 21.59 -26.47 -2.98
N LEU A 4 21.52 -26.86 -3.14
CA LEU A 4 21.35 -26.01 -3.11
C LEU A 4 20.65 -25.97 -3.16
N GLU A 5 20.47 -26.38 -3.27
CA GLU A 5 20.25 -25.65 -3.22
C GLU A 5 19.61 -25.42 -3.11
N PHE A 6 19.57 -25.95 -2.87
CA PHE A 6 19.28 -25.13 -2.64
C PHE A 6 18.71 -24.93 -2.58
N THR A 7 18.63 -25.25 -3.01
CA THR A 7 18.57 -24.36 -2.81
C THR A 7 18.07 -24.04 -2.83
N LYS A 8 17.77 -24.14 -3.08
CA LYS A 8 17.68 -23.26 -2.90
C LYS A 8 17.06 -22.92 -3.01
N LYS A 9 16.84 -23.31 -3.20
CA LYS A 9 16.64 -22.45 -3.09
C LYS A 9 16.10 -22.04 -2.94
N VAL A 10 16.07 -22.52 -3.04
CA VAL A 10 15.87 -21.50 -2.75
C VAL A 10 15.58 -21.06 -2.64
N LEU A 11 15.64 -21.17 -2.79
CA LEU A 11 15.60 -20.09 -2.66
C LEU A 11 15.15 -19.69 -2.86
N ASN A 12 15.07 -19.86 -2.95
CA ASN A 12 14.74 -18.85 -3.02
C ASN A 12 13.92 -18.54 -3.25
N CYS A 13 13.70 -18.85 -3.43
CA CYS A 13 13.10 -18.09 -3.55
C CYS A 13 12.45 -17.84 -3.22
N GLU A 14 12.48 -18.04 -3.05
CA GLU A 14 12.14 -17.48 -2.54
C GLU A 14 12.29 -16.71 -2.34
N GLN A 15 12.74 -16.82 -2.55
CA GLN A 15 13.09 -16.07 -2.38
C GLN A 15 13.31 -14.98 -2.79
N ILE A 16 13.30 -15.13 -3.29
CA ILE A 16 13.57 -13.83 -3.77
C ILE A 16 12.31 -13.13 -4.09
N ARG A 17 11.57 -12.93 -3.13
CA ARG A 17 10.49 -12.08 -3.18
C ARG A 17 11.02 -10.72 -3.20
N GLU A 18 10.71 -9.97 -4.24
CA GLU A 18 10.94 -8.59 -4.22
C GLU A 18 10.29 -8.01 -3.00
N GLU A 19 11.07 -7.28 -2.26
CA GLU A 19 10.56 -6.64 -1.09
C GLU A 19 9.43 -5.69 -1.48
N LEU A 20 8.32 -5.76 -0.76
CA LEU A 20 7.19 -4.90 -1.01
C LEU A 20 7.52 -3.49 -0.53
N THR A 21 7.37 -2.51 -1.41
CA THR A 21 7.69 -1.12 -1.07
C THR A 21 6.42 -0.29 -1.03
N ILE A 22 6.54 0.88 -0.39
CA ILE A 22 5.42 1.82 -0.35
C ILE A 22 5.00 2.19 -1.76
N GLU A 23 5.96 2.37 -2.65
CA GLU A 23 5.66 2.73 -4.03
C GLU A 23 4.84 1.66 -4.73
N LYS A 24 5.18 0.38 -4.51
CA LYS A 24 4.44 -0.70 -5.14
C LYS A 24 3.01 -0.75 -4.64
N VAL A 25 2.82 -0.55 -3.34
CA VAL A 25 1.48 -0.54 -2.77
C VAL A 25 0.69 0.65 -3.33
N ALA A 26 1.30 1.82 -3.36
CA ALA A 26 0.62 3.02 -3.85
C ALA A 26 0.25 2.86 -5.32
N ARG A 27 1.13 2.24 -6.10
CA ARG A 27 0.86 2.02 -7.52
C ARG A 27 -0.32 1.08 -7.72
N ALA A 28 -0.39 0.02 -6.91
CA ALA A 28 -1.50 -0.92 -7.01
C ALA A 28 -2.83 -0.26 -6.64
N VAL A 29 -2.81 0.55 -5.58
CA VAL A 29 -4.02 1.29 -5.19
C VAL A 29 -4.40 2.28 -6.28
N GLY A 30 -3.41 2.96 -6.84
CA GLY A 30 -3.65 3.90 -7.91
C GLY A 30 -4.25 3.24 -9.13
N ASP A 31 -3.75 2.07 -9.51
CA ASP A 31 -4.30 1.34 -10.65
C ASP A 31 -5.76 0.98 -10.42
N TYR A 32 -6.09 0.58 -9.19
CA TYR A 32 -7.44 0.20 -8.86
C TYR A 32 -8.41 1.39 -8.97
N TYR A 33 -7.99 2.56 -8.49
CA TYR A 33 -8.84 3.74 -8.47
C TYR A 33 -8.64 4.68 -9.66
N GLY A 34 -7.70 4.37 -10.53
CA GLY A 34 -7.41 5.24 -11.67
C GLY A 34 -6.70 6.51 -11.28
N VAL A 35 -5.80 6.44 -10.31
CA VAL A 35 -5.05 7.59 -9.81
C VAL A 35 -3.56 7.31 -9.97
N SER A 36 -2.81 8.29 -10.48
CA SER A 36 -1.38 8.10 -10.67
C SER A 36 -0.60 8.45 -9.42
N ILE A 37 0.65 7.99 -9.37
CA ILE A 37 1.53 8.33 -8.25
C ILE A 37 1.70 9.83 -8.16
N LYS A 38 1.81 10.49 -9.31
CA LYS A 38 1.93 11.94 -9.36
C LYS A 38 0.75 12.61 -8.66
N ASP A 39 -0.45 12.08 -8.87
CA ASP A 39 -1.64 12.63 -8.23
C ASP A 39 -1.58 12.45 -6.72
N PHE A 40 -1.08 11.30 -6.25
CA PHE A 40 -0.95 11.07 -4.82
C PHE A 40 -0.03 12.09 -4.16
N LEU A 41 1.01 12.51 -4.88
CA LEU A 41 2.00 13.42 -4.33
C LEU A 41 1.59 14.88 -4.46
N SER A 42 0.54 15.16 -5.23
CA SER A 42 0.10 16.52 -5.47
C SER A 42 -0.73 17.02 -4.29
N SER A 43 -1.03 18.31 -4.30
CA SER A 43 -1.90 18.91 -3.31
C SER A 43 -3.34 18.95 -3.78
N ALA A 44 -3.66 18.20 -4.82
CA ALA A 44 -5.03 18.17 -5.35
C ALA A 44 -6.02 17.73 -4.29
N ARG A 45 -7.18 18.34 -4.30
CA ARG A 45 -8.23 18.05 -3.33
C ARG A 45 -9.39 17.27 -3.94
N ASN A 46 -9.12 16.61 -5.06
CA ASN A 46 -10.10 15.79 -5.72
C ASN A 46 -10.50 14.65 -4.77
N GLN A 47 -11.81 14.42 -4.66
CA GLN A 47 -12.34 13.40 -3.76
C GLN A 47 -11.77 12.02 -4.08
N ARG A 48 -11.69 11.68 -5.36
CA ARG A 48 -11.16 10.38 -5.77
C ARG A 48 -9.71 10.21 -5.35
N VAL A 49 -8.89 11.24 -5.60
CA VAL A 49 -7.47 11.20 -5.26
C VAL A 49 -7.31 11.11 -3.75
N SER A 50 -8.09 11.89 -3.01
CA SER A 50 -8.01 11.90 -1.56
C SER A 50 -8.40 10.54 -0.98
N SER A 51 -9.51 9.97 -1.46
CA SER A 51 -9.95 8.67 -0.98
C SER A 51 -8.93 7.58 -1.28
N ALA A 52 -8.40 7.60 -2.50
CA ALA A 52 -7.39 6.61 -2.90
C ALA A 52 -6.14 6.76 -2.07
N ARG A 53 -5.74 8.00 -1.76
CA ARG A 53 -4.56 8.25 -0.94
C ARG A 53 -4.73 7.66 0.45
N HIS A 54 -5.92 7.85 1.05
CA HIS A 54 -6.17 7.28 2.37
C HIS A 54 -6.02 5.75 2.35
N VAL A 55 -6.56 5.11 1.32
CA VAL A 55 -6.46 3.66 1.20
C VAL A 55 -5.00 3.25 0.99
N ALA A 56 -4.27 4.01 0.16
CA ALA A 56 -2.87 3.70 -0.09
C ALA A 56 -2.04 3.78 1.19
N VAL A 57 -2.30 4.79 2.01
CA VAL A 57 -1.59 4.93 3.28
C VAL A 57 -1.89 3.75 4.20
N TYR A 58 -3.16 3.40 4.30
CA TYR A 58 -3.57 2.28 5.13
C TYR A 58 -2.88 0.98 4.69
N MET A 59 -2.92 0.70 3.41
CA MET A 59 -2.36 -0.54 2.90
C MET A 59 -0.83 -0.54 2.97
N ALA A 60 -0.20 0.62 2.75
CA ALA A 60 1.24 0.70 2.88
C ALA A 60 1.66 0.35 4.30
N ARG A 61 0.94 0.86 5.28
CA ARG A 61 1.25 0.56 6.68
C ARG A 61 1.04 -0.91 7.00
N GLU A 62 -0.06 -1.48 6.50
CA GLU A 62 -0.40 -2.86 6.82
C GLU A 62 0.50 -3.87 6.10
N LEU A 63 0.86 -3.59 4.86
CA LEU A 63 1.56 -4.57 4.04
C LEU A 63 3.07 -4.45 4.10
N THR A 64 3.61 -3.24 4.26
CA THR A 64 5.05 -3.04 4.28
C THR A 64 5.61 -2.89 5.68
N GLU A 65 4.75 -2.62 6.65
CA GLU A 65 5.15 -2.38 8.04
C GLU A 65 6.14 -1.24 8.19
N LYS A 66 6.16 -0.33 7.22
CA LYS A 66 6.98 0.86 7.31
C LYS A 66 6.35 1.84 8.31
N SER A 67 7.20 2.68 8.89
CA SER A 67 6.71 3.66 9.86
C SER A 67 5.89 4.73 9.17
N PHE A 68 5.06 5.43 9.97
CA PHE A 68 4.29 6.54 9.42
C PHE A 68 5.20 7.65 8.92
N GLU A 69 6.38 7.78 9.51
CA GLU A 69 7.35 8.77 9.05
C GLU A 69 7.83 8.44 7.64
N SER A 70 8.13 7.17 7.38
CA SER A 70 8.55 6.74 6.05
C SER A 70 7.44 6.94 5.03
N ILE A 71 6.21 6.63 5.42
CA ILE A 71 5.06 6.78 4.54
C ILE A 71 4.83 8.26 4.24
N ALA A 72 4.94 9.11 5.27
CA ALA A 72 4.78 10.54 5.09
C ALA A 72 5.81 11.10 4.13
N GLU A 73 7.04 10.61 4.25
CA GLU A 73 8.11 11.04 3.37
C GLU A 73 7.81 10.69 1.92
N PHE A 74 7.32 9.48 1.68
CA PHE A 74 6.98 9.06 0.32
C PHE A 74 5.88 9.95 -0.27
N PHE A 75 4.81 10.19 0.50
CA PHE A 75 3.68 10.97 0.00
C PHE A 75 3.91 12.47 0.10
N LYS A 76 5.02 12.90 0.71
CA LYS A 76 5.34 14.31 0.89
C LYS A 76 4.25 15.02 1.68
N LYS A 77 3.80 14.37 2.73
CA LYS A 77 2.77 14.89 3.62
C LYS A 77 3.27 14.82 5.05
N LYS A 78 2.50 15.40 5.98
CA LYS A 78 2.88 15.39 7.37
C LYS A 78 2.59 14.04 8.01
N HIS A 79 3.40 13.69 8.99
CA HIS A 79 3.24 12.46 9.73
C HIS A 79 1.84 12.32 10.31
N THR A 80 1.31 13.38 10.88
CA THR A 80 -0.03 13.35 11.47
C THR A 80 -1.11 13.12 10.41
N THR A 81 -0.88 13.60 9.18
CA THR A 81 -1.82 13.38 8.09
C THR A 81 -1.88 11.88 7.75
N MET A 82 -0.72 11.23 7.76
CA MET A 82 -0.67 9.80 7.47
C MET A 82 -1.39 9.00 8.54
N LEU A 83 -1.18 9.35 9.78
CA LEU A 83 -1.86 8.68 10.89
C LEU A 83 -3.37 8.84 10.77
N TYR A 84 -3.82 10.05 10.44
CA TYR A 84 -5.24 10.30 10.24
C TYR A 84 -5.81 9.42 9.14
N SER A 85 -5.11 9.33 8.00
CA SER A 85 -5.56 8.52 6.88
C SER A 85 -5.69 7.06 7.28
N TYR A 86 -4.71 6.56 7.99
CA TYR A 86 -4.71 5.17 8.44
C TYR A 86 -5.90 4.89 9.35
N GLU A 87 -6.10 5.73 10.36
CA GLU A 87 -7.18 5.53 11.31
C GLU A 87 -8.56 5.66 10.65
N LYS A 88 -8.66 6.58 9.70
CA LYS A 88 -9.91 6.77 8.98
C LYS A 88 -10.32 5.50 8.24
N ILE A 89 -9.40 4.91 7.48
CA ILE A 89 -9.72 3.70 6.73
C ILE A 89 -9.95 2.53 7.66
N LYS A 90 -9.12 2.41 8.69
CA LYS A 90 -9.27 1.32 9.65
C LYS A 90 -10.66 1.34 10.29
N GLY A 91 -11.15 2.53 10.63
CA GLY A 91 -12.48 2.66 11.21
C GLY A 91 -13.57 2.33 10.21
N GLU A 92 -13.43 2.81 8.99
CA GLU A 92 -14.46 2.59 7.97
C GLU A 92 -14.56 1.13 7.55
N LEU A 93 -13.47 0.39 7.64
CA LEU A 93 -13.50 -1.03 7.26
C LEU A 93 -14.42 -1.84 8.13
N ARG A 94 -14.74 -1.36 9.32
CA ARG A 94 -15.60 -2.08 10.23
C ARG A 94 -17.05 -2.14 9.76
N THR A 95 -17.48 -1.12 9.02
CA THR A 95 -18.88 -1.01 8.62
C THR A 95 -19.11 -0.88 7.13
N ASN A 96 -18.06 -0.65 6.36
CA ASN A 96 -18.18 -0.40 4.91
C ASN A 96 -17.72 -1.63 4.13
N LYS A 97 -18.70 -2.44 3.71
CA LYS A 97 -18.41 -3.65 2.95
C LYS A 97 -17.76 -3.37 1.61
N GLU A 98 -18.16 -2.29 0.98
CA GLU A 98 -17.61 -1.93 -0.31
C GLU A 98 -16.13 -1.63 -0.20
N LEU A 99 -15.77 -0.89 0.84
CA LEU A 99 -14.37 -0.57 1.09
C LEU A 99 -13.59 -1.84 1.42
N GLU A 100 -14.18 -2.72 2.19
CA GLU A 100 -13.56 -3.99 2.55
C GLU A 100 -13.23 -4.79 1.29
N ASN A 101 -14.18 -4.86 0.36
CA ASN A 101 -13.99 -5.57 -0.89
C ASN A 101 -12.88 -4.93 -1.72
N SER A 102 -12.85 -3.59 -1.76
CA SER A 102 -11.82 -2.88 -2.51
C SER A 102 -10.44 -3.20 -1.98
N VAL A 103 -10.28 -3.15 -0.66
CA VAL A 103 -9.00 -3.43 -0.02
C VAL A 103 -8.59 -4.88 -0.31
N TYR A 104 -9.53 -5.79 -0.25
CA TYR A 104 -9.27 -7.19 -0.51
C TYR A 104 -8.77 -7.40 -1.95
N GLU A 105 -9.44 -6.78 -2.92
CA GLU A 105 -9.05 -6.92 -4.32
C GLU A 105 -7.68 -6.33 -4.58
N ILE A 106 -7.39 -5.19 -3.99
CA ILE A 106 -6.10 -4.56 -4.15
C ILE A 106 -5.00 -5.44 -3.55
N ARG A 107 -5.27 -5.99 -2.39
CA ARG A 107 -4.30 -6.87 -1.73
C ARG A 107 -3.99 -8.09 -2.59
N ARG A 108 -5.02 -8.69 -3.16
CA ARG A 108 -4.83 -9.84 -4.06
C ARG A 108 -3.98 -9.46 -5.26
N SER A 109 -4.21 -8.27 -5.80
CA SER A 109 -3.44 -7.78 -6.93
C SER A 109 -1.96 -7.69 -6.60
N ILE A 110 -1.65 -7.23 -5.39
CA ILE A 110 -0.27 -7.08 -4.96
C ILE A 110 0.38 -8.44 -4.70
N GLU A 111 -0.33 -9.32 -4.05
CA GLU A 111 0.20 -10.62 -3.65
C GLU A 111 0.19 -11.63 -4.79
N GLY A 112 -0.69 -11.46 -5.69
CA GLY A 112 -0.93 -12.41 -6.71
C GLY A 112 -0.13 -12.32 -7.93
#